data_356a5def2a1cd5c57f96a39658258e15
#
_entry.id   356a5def2a1cd5c57f96a39658258e15
#
_cell.length_a   1.000
_cell.length_b   1.000
_cell.length_c   1.000
_cell.angle_alpha   90.00
_cell.angle_beta   90.00
_cell.angle_gamma   90.00
#
_symmetry.space_group_name_H-M   'P 1'
#
loop_
_entity.id
_entity.type
_entity.pdbx_description
1 polymer ?
#
loop_
_entity_poly.entity_id
_entity_poly.type
_entity_poly.pdbx_seq_one_letter_code
_entity_poly.pdbx_strand_id
1 'polypeptide(L)'
;MTFRQRWIRRPQTASLRKAIFQIHLWSGLGVGLYILLASVTGSILVFSNELYRAATRDPIMVKESGPQLTDAQLNGAAARAYPGYKIVTINRERNPDQAVTISLKAGTRLKSRIFNPYTGADLGNSVPLSITLVSKLIMLHDDLLAGTTGRRVNGAGALLLLILALTGIVVWWPGIGSWRRSLTVHRNVGWRRFIRDLHSVIGFWSLGFLLLFGLSGAYLGNPQPFQDLADRIEPSTAANAGIRTVDQMIYWLAYLHFGRVNGIGIPCNGPGFCDSATKLVWSFFGLGPAALFVTGVVMWCNRVVRKKLRASRQ
;
A
#
# COMPACT_ATOMS: atom_id res chain seq x y z
N MET A 1 -41.45 -2.49 -21.68
CA MET A 1 -40.42 -3.05 -20.79
C MET A 1 -40.23 -2.13 -19.61
N THR A 2 -40.43 -2.61 -18.38
CA THR A 2 -40.18 -1.84 -17.17
C THR A 2 -38.66 -1.55 -16.99
N PHE A 3 -38.31 -0.55 -16.18
CA PHE A 3 -36.88 -0.22 -15.86
C PHE A 3 -36.12 -1.47 -15.37
N ARG A 4 -36.72 -2.27 -14.46
CA ARG A 4 -36.17 -3.51 -13.93
C ARG A 4 -35.91 -4.55 -15.04
N GLN A 5 -36.85 -4.73 -15.99
CA GLN A 5 -36.68 -5.67 -17.10
C GLN A 5 -35.57 -5.24 -18.07
N ARG A 6 -35.43 -3.92 -18.34
CA ARG A 6 -34.30 -3.38 -19.14
C ARG A 6 -32.97 -3.64 -18.47
N TRP A 7 -32.87 -3.37 -17.16
CA TRP A 7 -31.62 -3.55 -16.40
C TRP A 7 -31.15 -5.02 -16.34
N ILE A 8 -32.11 -5.95 -16.20
CA ILE A 8 -31.81 -7.39 -16.13
C ILE A 8 -31.43 -7.96 -17.50
N ARG A 9 -32.14 -7.60 -18.57
CA ARG A 9 -31.98 -8.23 -19.88
C ARG A 9 -31.15 -7.44 -20.89
N ARG A 10 -31.20 -6.10 -20.86
CA ARG A 10 -30.53 -5.21 -21.83
C ARG A 10 -29.95 -3.97 -21.13
N PRO A 11 -28.99 -4.14 -20.16
CA PRO A 11 -28.48 -3.03 -19.37
C PRO A 11 -27.77 -1.96 -20.21
N GLN A 12 -27.29 -2.28 -21.41
CA GLN A 12 -26.56 -1.36 -22.29
C GLN A 12 -27.43 -0.19 -22.77
N THR A 13 -28.73 -0.33 -22.74
CA THR A 13 -29.70 0.72 -23.21
C THR A 13 -30.06 1.70 -22.09
N ALA A 14 -29.69 1.44 -20.83
CA ALA A 14 -30.05 2.28 -19.70
C ALA A 14 -29.20 3.56 -19.66
N SER A 15 -29.87 4.73 -19.59
CA SER A 15 -29.21 6.05 -19.49
C SER A 15 -28.33 6.18 -18.26
N LEU A 16 -28.82 5.69 -17.11
CA LEU A 16 -28.07 5.65 -15.85
C LEU A 16 -26.71 4.92 -16.00
N ARG A 17 -26.68 3.79 -16.72
CA ARG A 17 -25.42 3.07 -16.97
C ARG A 17 -24.43 3.90 -17.80
N LYS A 18 -24.91 4.73 -18.73
CA LYS A 18 -24.04 5.63 -19.50
C LYS A 18 -23.42 6.70 -18.61
N ALA A 19 -24.19 7.28 -17.68
CA ALA A 19 -23.69 8.26 -16.73
C ALA A 19 -22.65 7.61 -15.78
N ILE A 20 -22.95 6.45 -15.22
CA ILE A 20 -22.02 5.70 -14.34
C ILE A 20 -20.73 5.32 -15.10
N PHE A 21 -20.85 4.96 -16.39
CA PHE A 21 -19.65 4.71 -17.22
C PHE A 21 -18.77 5.96 -17.37
N GLN A 22 -19.34 7.15 -17.50
CA GLN A 22 -18.55 8.39 -17.57
C GLN A 22 -17.85 8.66 -16.22
N ILE A 23 -18.56 8.48 -15.11
CA ILE A 23 -17.96 8.59 -13.76
C ILE A 23 -16.80 7.61 -13.62
N HIS A 24 -17.02 6.33 -13.93
CA HIS A 24 -15.97 5.30 -13.83
C HIS A 24 -14.77 5.62 -14.73
N LEU A 25 -15.00 6.06 -15.96
CA LEU A 25 -13.93 6.40 -16.89
C LEU A 25 -13.10 7.58 -16.41
N TRP A 26 -13.75 8.70 -16.07
CA TRP A 26 -13.02 9.92 -15.73
C TRP A 26 -12.37 9.87 -14.35
N SER A 27 -13.04 9.26 -13.36
CA SER A 27 -12.41 9.01 -12.06
C SER A 27 -11.24 8.02 -12.20
N GLY A 28 -11.39 6.95 -13.00
CA GLY A 28 -10.31 5.99 -13.24
C GLY A 28 -9.09 6.60 -13.93
N LEU A 29 -9.29 7.50 -14.89
CA LEU A 29 -8.18 8.22 -15.52
C LEU A 29 -7.57 9.27 -14.57
N GLY A 30 -8.40 10.00 -13.81
CA GLY A 30 -7.96 11.09 -12.95
C GLY A 30 -7.13 10.60 -11.75
N VAL A 31 -7.55 9.49 -11.12
CA VAL A 31 -6.84 8.95 -9.93
C VAL A 31 -5.98 7.72 -10.24
N GLY A 32 -5.96 7.28 -11.49
CA GLY A 32 -5.37 5.99 -11.85
C GLY A 32 -3.87 5.90 -11.61
N LEU A 33 -3.12 6.99 -11.83
CA LEU A 33 -1.67 7.01 -11.55
C LEU A 33 -1.41 6.86 -10.03
N TYR A 34 -2.22 7.50 -9.19
CA TYR A 34 -2.18 7.29 -7.75
C TYR A 34 -2.49 5.83 -7.39
N ILE A 35 -3.56 5.26 -7.96
CA ILE A 35 -3.94 3.87 -7.73
C ILE A 35 -2.83 2.90 -8.18
N LEU A 36 -2.19 3.15 -9.31
CA LEU A 36 -1.03 2.39 -9.77
C LEU A 36 0.08 2.40 -8.73
N LEU A 37 0.44 3.59 -8.23
CA LEU A 37 1.49 3.76 -7.23
C LEU A 37 1.14 3.02 -5.94
N ALA A 38 -0.04 3.25 -5.38
CA ALA A 38 -0.50 2.62 -4.14
C ALA A 38 -0.59 1.08 -4.28
N SER A 39 -1.07 0.58 -5.42
CA SER A 39 -1.18 -0.83 -5.74
C SER A 39 0.20 -1.52 -5.79
N VAL A 40 1.15 -0.95 -6.53
CA VAL A 40 2.50 -1.52 -6.66
C VAL A 40 3.24 -1.47 -5.33
N THR A 41 3.25 -0.32 -4.65
CA THR A 41 3.93 -0.18 -3.36
C THR A 41 3.32 -1.10 -2.30
N GLY A 42 1.99 -1.16 -2.20
CA GLY A 42 1.29 -2.06 -1.27
C GLY A 42 1.61 -3.53 -1.51
N SER A 43 1.63 -3.97 -2.77
CA SER A 43 1.97 -5.36 -3.13
C SER A 43 3.42 -5.73 -2.76
N ILE A 44 4.36 -4.80 -2.87
CA ILE A 44 5.74 -5.00 -2.42
C ILE A 44 5.80 -5.05 -0.88
N LEU A 45 5.05 -4.19 -0.20
CA LEU A 45 5.04 -4.09 1.27
C LEU A 45 4.41 -5.29 1.98
N VAL A 46 3.69 -6.15 1.27
CA VAL A 46 3.30 -7.47 1.80
C VAL A 46 4.53 -8.25 2.29
N PHE A 47 5.68 -8.04 1.67
CA PHE A 47 6.98 -8.65 2.02
C PHE A 47 7.87 -7.73 2.89
N SER A 48 7.30 -6.76 3.61
CA SER A 48 8.10 -5.77 4.38
C SER A 48 9.04 -6.41 5.39
N ASN A 49 8.65 -7.51 6.06
CA ASN A 49 9.51 -8.21 7.02
C ASN A 49 10.73 -8.84 6.34
N GLU A 50 10.55 -9.43 5.17
CA GLU A 50 11.61 -9.99 4.35
C GLU A 50 12.53 -8.89 3.82
N LEU A 51 11.92 -7.78 3.37
CA LEU A 51 12.67 -6.61 2.90
C LEU A 51 13.53 -6.01 4.02
N TYR A 52 12.99 -5.85 5.23
CA TYR A 52 13.77 -5.38 6.36
C TYR A 52 14.90 -6.35 6.73
N ARG A 53 14.62 -7.65 6.80
CA ARG A 53 15.66 -8.66 7.09
C ARG A 53 16.76 -8.64 6.03
N ALA A 54 16.42 -8.59 4.75
CA ALA A 54 17.40 -8.50 3.67
C ALA A 54 18.16 -7.16 3.63
N ALA A 55 17.52 -6.09 4.11
CA ALA A 55 18.13 -4.75 4.16
C ALA A 55 19.01 -4.52 5.39
N THR A 56 18.84 -5.30 6.46
CA THR A 56 19.64 -5.22 7.69
C THR A 56 21.04 -5.79 7.41
N ARG A 57 22.06 -5.02 7.79
CA ARG A 57 23.45 -5.47 7.72
C ARG A 57 23.79 -6.27 8.96
N ASP A 58 24.75 -7.19 8.81
CA ASP A 58 25.41 -7.80 9.96
C ASP A 58 26.08 -6.72 10.83
N PRO A 59 26.20 -6.95 12.15
CA PRO A 59 26.93 -6.06 13.03
C PRO A 59 28.35 -5.82 12.52
N ILE A 60 28.79 -4.55 12.52
CA ILE A 60 30.17 -4.22 12.13
C ILE A 60 31.10 -4.63 13.27
N MET A 61 31.91 -5.66 13.00
CA MET A 61 32.92 -6.10 13.90
C MET A 61 34.25 -5.37 13.62
N VAL A 62 34.91 -4.92 14.67
CA VAL A 62 36.23 -4.29 14.59
C VAL A 62 37.31 -5.31 14.95
N LYS A 63 38.45 -5.20 14.30
CA LYS A 63 39.56 -6.17 14.48
C LYS A 63 40.60 -5.69 15.51
N GLU A 64 40.49 -4.44 15.92
CA GLU A 64 41.37 -3.85 16.89
C GLU A 64 41.11 -4.44 18.27
N SER A 65 42.19 -4.63 19.05
CA SER A 65 42.16 -5.14 20.41
C SER A 65 42.87 -4.17 21.37
N GLY A 66 42.46 -4.19 22.63
CA GLY A 66 43.04 -3.31 23.64
C GLY A 66 41.96 -2.63 24.50
N PRO A 67 42.31 -1.61 25.28
CA PRO A 67 41.33 -0.87 26.06
C PRO A 67 40.44 -0.04 25.12
N GLN A 68 39.13 -0.20 25.27
CA GLN A 68 38.17 0.64 24.56
C GLN A 68 38.25 2.09 25.05
N LEU A 69 37.99 3.02 24.16
CA LEU A 69 37.82 4.43 24.48
C LEU A 69 36.65 4.62 25.46
N THR A 70 36.80 5.51 26.41
CA THR A 70 35.71 5.94 27.29
C THR A 70 34.65 6.70 26.53
N ASP A 71 33.46 6.86 27.11
CA ASP A 71 32.40 7.66 26.49
C ASP A 71 32.80 9.12 26.30
N ALA A 72 33.61 9.67 27.19
CA ALA A 72 34.18 11.02 27.04
C ALA A 72 35.10 11.13 25.81
N GLN A 73 35.91 10.13 25.56
CA GLN A 73 36.82 10.09 24.40
C GLN A 73 36.05 9.88 23.09
N LEU A 74 35.04 8.99 23.09
CA LEU A 74 34.12 8.83 21.94
C LEU A 74 33.32 10.09 21.65
N ASN A 75 32.88 10.78 22.72
CA ASN A 75 32.21 12.09 22.61
C ASN A 75 33.12 13.12 21.91
N GLY A 76 34.40 13.19 22.35
CA GLY A 76 35.41 14.04 21.72
C GLY A 76 35.67 13.69 20.25
N ALA A 77 35.73 12.39 19.91
CA ALA A 77 35.89 11.92 18.54
C ALA A 77 34.70 12.29 17.66
N ALA A 78 33.48 12.07 18.14
CA ALA A 78 32.26 12.39 17.45
C ALA A 78 32.08 13.92 17.27
N ALA A 79 32.45 14.72 18.28
CA ALA A 79 32.39 16.18 18.19
C ALA A 79 33.35 16.76 17.14
N ARG A 80 34.54 16.15 16.99
CA ARG A 80 35.52 16.53 15.94
C ARG A 80 35.00 16.14 14.54
N ALA A 81 34.41 14.95 14.42
CA ALA A 81 33.88 14.46 13.15
C ALA A 81 32.61 15.22 12.68
N TYR A 82 31.82 15.72 13.63
CA TYR A 82 30.52 16.39 13.36
C TYR A 82 30.40 17.72 14.11
N PRO A 83 31.15 18.77 13.70
CA PRO A 83 31.02 20.11 14.29
C PRO A 83 29.57 20.62 14.24
N GLY A 84 29.08 21.15 15.36
CA GLY A 84 27.71 21.69 15.46
C GLY A 84 26.63 20.64 15.80
N TYR A 85 26.99 19.37 15.93
CA TYR A 85 26.08 18.33 16.46
C TYR A 85 26.37 18.11 17.95
N LYS A 86 25.28 17.91 18.72
CA LYS A 86 25.35 17.44 20.11
C LYS A 86 25.15 15.92 20.12
N ILE A 87 25.93 15.21 20.92
CA ILE A 87 25.75 13.79 21.14
C ILE A 87 24.55 13.59 22.06
N VAL A 88 23.63 12.71 21.66
CA VAL A 88 22.42 12.39 22.41
C VAL A 88 22.61 11.08 23.19
N THR A 89 23.10 10.06 22.51
CA THR A 89 23.33 8.74 23.11
C THR A 89 24.57 8.08 22.52
N ILE A 90 25.25 7.29 23.35
CA ILE A 90 26.31 6.35 22.95
C ILE A 90 25.79 4.97 23.33
N ASN A 91 25.49 4.15 22.32
CA ASN A 91 25.00 2.78 22.52
C ASN A 91 26.14 1.79 22.24
N ARG A 92 26.56 1.08 23.29
CA ARG A 92 27.53 -0.02 23.20
C ARG A 92 26.76 -1.33 23.14
N GLU A 93 27.20 -2.21 22.29
CA GLU A 93 26.67 -3.56 22.21
C GLU A 93 27.31 -4.47 23.26
N ARG A 94 26.71 -5.65 23.50
CA ARG A 94 27.23 -6.62 24.46
C ARG A 94 28.57 -7.21 24.05
N ASN A 95 28.83 -7.32 22.74
CA ASN A 95 30.07 -7.79 22.22
C ASN A 95 31.10 -6.64 22.19
N PRO A 96 32.24 -6.71 22.87
CA PRO A 96 33.24 -5.65 22.90
C PRO A 96 33.85 -5.36 21.52
N ASP A 97 33.93 -6.36 20.64
CA ASP A 97 34.47 -6.22 19.29
C ASP A 97 33.45 -5.61 18.30
N GLN A 98 32.27 -5.29 18.77
CA GLN A 98 31.24 -4.64 17.92
C GLN A 98 31.38 -3.11 17.98
N ALA A 99 31.24 -2.49 16.83
CA ALA A 99 31.26 -1.04 16.69
C ALA A 99 30.15 -0.37 17.52
N VAL A 100 30.40 0.85 18.00
CA VAL A 100 29.51 1.62 18.87
C VAL A 100 28.62 2.54 18.01
N THR A 101 27.34 2.62 18.33
CA THR A 101 26.42 3.54 17.66
C THR A 101 26.28 4.83 18.46
N ILE A 102 26.57 5.97 17.81
CA ILE A 102 26.45 7.31 18.40
C ILE A 102 25.34 8.08 17.69
N SER A 103 24.34 8.53 18.46
CA SER A 103 23.26 9.40 17.98
C SER A 103 23.63 10.86 18.16
N LEU A 104 23.53 11.64 17.09
CA LEU A 104 23.92 13.04 16.98
C LEU A 104 22.69 13.90 16.62
N LYS A 105 22.55 15.09 17.22
CA LYS A 105 21.46 16.03 16.99
C LYS A 105 21.97 17.43 16.74
N ALA A 106 21.45 18.09 15.67
CA ALA A 106 21.65 19.53 15.41
C ALA A 106 20.30 20.16 15.03
N GLY A 107 19.71 20.92 15.93
CA GLY A 107 18.33 21.42 15.81
C GLY A 107 17.35 20.25 15.69
N THR A 108 16.61 20.17 14.58
CA THR A 108 15.69 19.06 14.27
C THR A 108 16.36 17.88 13.54
N ARG A 109 17.62 18.03 13.12
CA ARG A 109 18.33 16.99 12.36
C ARG A 109 18.94 15.97 13.31
N LEU A 110 18.57 14.71 13.12
CA LEU A 110 19.15 13.55 13.81
C LEU A 110 20.02 12.78 12.82
N LYS A 111 21.19 12.33 13.30
CA LYS A 111 22.07 11.38 12.60
C LYS A 111 22.43 10.27 13.55
N SER A 112 22.54 9.06 13.07
CA SER A 112 23.07 7.93 13.81
C SER A 112 24.27 7.36 13.05
N ARG A 113 25.41 7.33 13.74
CA ARG A 113 26.73 6.98 13.15
C ARG A 113 27.34 5.83 13.91
N ILE A 114 28.15 5.04 13.23
CA ILE A 114 28.90 3.93 13.80
C ILE A 114 30.34 4.37 14.00
N PHE A 115 30.86 4.14 15.19
CA PHE A 115 32.24 4.46 15.56
C PHE A 115 33.00 3.21 16.00
N ASN A 116 34.28 3.15 15.67
CA ASN A 116 35.20 2.15 16.20
C ASN A 116 35.44 2.42 17.70
N PRO A 117 35.13 1.47 18.61
CA PRO A 117 35.28 1.68 20.05
C PRO A 117 36.72 1.83 20.53
N TYR A 118 37.70 1.43 19.72
CA TYR A 118 39.11 1.49 20.06
C TYR A 118 39.81 2.73 19.52
N THR A 119 39.48 3.12 18.29
CA THR A 119 40.18 4.24 17.61
C THR A 119 39.36 5.52 17.58
N GLY A 120 38.06 5.46 17.81
CA GLY A 120 37.12 6.59 17.62
C GLY A 120 36.92 6.98 16.16
N ALA A 121 37.33 6.16 15.21
CA ALA A 121 37.09 6.40 13.79
C ALA A 121 35.62 6.24 13.44
N ASP A 122 35.08 7.13 12.59
CA ASP A 122 33.74 7.05 12.03
C ASP A 122 33.68 6.00 10.93
N LEU A 123 32.92 4.95 11.14
CA LEU A 123 32.76 3.81 10.24
C LEU A 123 31.55 3.96 9.28
N GLY A 124 30.77 5.03 9.41
CA GLY A 124 29.66 5.30 8.50
C GLY A 124 28.29 5.42 9.17
N ASN A 125 27.24 5.38 8.37
CA ASN A 125 25.86 5.47 8.87
C ASN A 125 25.47 4.17 9.58
N SER A 126 24.81 4.28 10.75
CA SER A 126 24.27 3.13 11.46
C SER A 126 23.06 2.52 10.73
N VAL A 127 22.27 3.36 10.03
CA VAL A 127 21.14 2.92 9.21
C VAL A 127 21.60 2.73 7.76
N PRO A 128 21.60 1.51 7.23
CA PRO A 128 21.93 1.25 5.83
C PRO A 128 20.99 1.97 4.88
N LEU A 129 21.49 2.32 3.69
CA LEU A 129 20.64 2.93 2.63
C LEU A 129 19.46 2.01 2.28
N SER A 130 19.67 0.69 2.27
CA SER A 130 18.61 -0.31 2.03
C SER A 130 17.44 -0.18 3.01
N ILE A 131 17.71 -0.04 4.31
CA ILE A 131 16.65 0.20 5.33
C ILE A 131 15.97 1.54 5.09
N THR A 132 16.72 2.57 4.74
CA THR A 132 16.17 3.89 4.41
C THR A 132 15.22 3.80 3.21
N LEU A 133 15.56 3.04 2.17
CA LEU A 133 14.72 2.83 1.00
C LEU A 133 13.43 2.07 1.35
N VAL A 134 13.52 1.01 2.16
CA VAL A 134 12.32 0.28 2.64
C VAL A 134 11.41 1.22 3.44
N SER A 135 11.99 2.03 4.36
CA SER A 135 11.21 3.00 5.13
C SER A 135 10.55 4.05 4.25
N LYS A 136 11.23 4.54 3.21
CA LYS A 136 10.65 5.47 2.23
C LYS A 136 9.54 4.85 1.41
N LEU A 137 9.65 3.57 1.06
CA LEU A 137 8.58 2.84 0.38
C LEU A 137 7.32 2.72 1.26
N ILE A 138 7.50 2.45 2.56
CA ILE A 138 6.38 2.44 3.52
C ILE A 138 5.74 3.81 3.60
N MET A 139 6.53 4.88 3.80
CA MET A 139 6.01 6.26 3.85
C MET A 139 5.32 6.66 2.55
N LEU A 140 5.83 6.24 1.39
CA LEU A 140 5.21 6.52 0.10
C LEU A 140 3.83 5.85 -0.01
N HIS A 141 3.68 4.63 0.50
CA HIS A 141 2.40 3.93 0.49
C HIS A 141 1.42 4.47 1.54
N ASP A 142 1.90 4.74 2.76
CA ASP A 142 1.06 5.14 3.90
C ASP A 142 0.63 6.61 3.81
N ASP A 143 1.57 7.52 3.54
CA ASP A 143 1.35 8.96 3.66
C ASP A 143 1.87 9.79 2.47
N LEU A 144 2.16 9.16 1.34
CA LEU A 144 2.65 9.82 0.11
C LEU A 144 3.90 10.69 0.36
N LEU A 145 4.71 10.37 1.36
CA LEU A 145 5.88 11.14 1.86
C LEU A 145 5.51 12.54 2.39
N ALA A 146 4.24 12.80 2.69
CA ALA A 146 3.72 14.11 3.10
C ALA A 146 3.07 14.09 4.51
N GLY A 147 3.36 13.05 5.31
CA GLY A 147 2.92 12.91 6.71
C GLY A 147 1.39 12.90 6.83
N THR A 148 0.85 13.57 7.86
CA THR A 148 -0.59 13.53 8.15
C THR A 148 -1.47 14.03 7.00
N THR A 149 -1.03 15.04 6.26
CA THR A 149 -1.75 15.54 5.09
C THR A 149 -1.78 14.49 3.98
N GLY A 150 -0.62 13.88 3.68
CA GLY A 150 -0.53 12.82 2.69
C GLY A 150 -1.38 11.61 3.06
N ARG A 151 -1.43 11.23 4.33
CA ARG A 151 -2.28 10.14 4.82
C ARG A 151 -3.77 10.42 4.57
N ARG A 152 -4.24 11.67 4.83
CA ARG A 152 -5.62 12.06 4.53
C ARG A 152 -5.93 12.02 3.04
N VAL A 153 -5.01 12.48 2.21
CA VAL A 153 -5.12 12.40 0.73
C VAL A 153 -5.18 10.92 0.29
N ASN A 154 -4.35 10.07 0.89
CA ASN A 154 -4.34 8.62 0.64
C ASN A 154 -5.69 7.98 0.99
N GLY A 155 -6.28 8.33 2.14
CA GLY A 155 -7.63 7.90 2.52
C GLY A 155 -8.72 8.34 1.53
N ALA A 156 -8.65 9.59 1.03
CA ALA A 156 -9.56 10.07 -0.01
C ALA A 156 -9.38 9.31 -1.33
N GLY A 157 -8.13 8.98 -1.71
CA GLY A 157 -7.82 8.13 -2.85
C GLY A 157 -8.39 6.72 -2.72
N ALA A 158 -8.38 6.15 -1.53
CA ALA A 158 -8.99 4.85 -1.24
C ALA A 158 -10.53 4.89 -1.36
N LEU A 159 -11.19 5.99 -0.98
CA LEU A 159 -12.63 6.20 -1.26
C LEU A 159 -12.92 6.25 -2.76
N LEU A 160 -12.05 6.87 -3.55
CA LEU A 160 -12.21 6.87 -5.01
C LEU A 160 -12.00 5.47 -5.61
N LEU A 161 -11.10 4.66 -5.07
CA LEU A 161 -10.98 3.25 -5.44
C LEU A 161 -12.27 2.48 -5.12
N LEU A 162 -12.89 2.73 -3.97
CA LEU A 162 -14.18 2.14 -3.60
C LEU A 162 -15.29 2.53 -4.59
N ILE A 163 -15.38 3.82 -4.95
CA ILE A 163 -16.32 4.32 -5.97
C ILE A 163 -16.05 3.64 -7.33
N LEU A 164 -14.79 3.48 -7.71
CA LEU A 164 -14.42 2.77 -8.95
C LEU A 164 -14.84 1.30 -8.91
N ALA A 165 -14.65 0.60 -7.80
CA ALA A 165 -15.09 -0.78 -7.63
C ALA A 165 -16.62 -0.89 -7.77
N LEU A 166 -17.39 -0.04 -7.08
CA LEU A 166 -18.84 -0.04 -7.12
C LEU A 166 -19.39 0.33 -8.50
N THR A 167 -18.85 1.38 -9.13
CA THR A 167 -19.25 1.76 -10.50
C THR A 167 -18.83 0.72 -11.51
N GLY A 168 -17.70 0.05 -11.29
CA GLY A 168 -17.19 -1.05 -12.11
C GLY A 168 -18.15 -2.22 -12.19
N ILE A 169 -18.81 -2.61 -11.08
CA ILE A 169 -19.85 -3.65 -11.06
C ILE A 169 -21.00 -3.30 -11.98
N VAL A 170 -21.47 -2.05 -11.90
CA VAL A 170 -22.58 -1.55 -12.72
C VAL A 170 -22.23 -1.54 -14.21
N VAL A 171 -21.01 -1.09 -14.52
CA VAL A 171 -20.50 -1.04 -15.91
C VAL A 171 -20.22 -2.44 -16.44
N TRP A 172 -19.71 -3.35 -15.59
CA TRP A 172 -19.42 -4.73 -15.96
C TRP A 172 -20.68 -5.52 -16.26
N TRP A 173 -21.80 -5.31 -15.56
CA TRP A 173 -23.01 -6.14 -15.68
C TRP A 173 -23.48 -6.33 -17.14
N PRO A 174 -23.33 -7.53 -17.73
CA PRO A 174 -23.67 -7.75 -19.15
C PRO A 174 -25.13 -8.17 -19.37
N GLY A 175 -25.90 -8.38 -18.29
CA GLY A 175 -27.23 -8.98 -18.31
C GLY A 175 -27.22 -10.49 -18.06
N ILE A 176 -28.39 -11.02 -17.67
CA ILE A 176 -28.54 -12.38 -17.15
C ILE A 176 -28.16 -13.49 -18.16
N GLY A 177 -28.28 -13.22 -19.47
CA GLY A 177 -27.94 -14.21 -20.52
C GLY A 177 -26.46 -14.31 -20.86
N SER A 178 -25.61 -13.36 -20.38
CA SER A 178 -24.22 -13.25 -20.85
C SER A 178 -23.18 -13.21 -19.73
N TRP A 179 -23.62 -13.23 -18.45
CA TRP A 179 -22.70 -13.00 -17.32
C TRP A 179 -21.59 -14.05 -17.22
N ARG A 180 -21.91 -15.36 -17.45
CA ARG A 180 -20.90 -16.43 -17.40
C ARG A 180 -19.78 -16.24 -18.43
N ARG A 181 -20.13 -15.74 -19.65
CA ARG A 181 -19.13 -15.46 -20.69
C ARG A 181 -18.23 -14.27 -20.34
N SER A 182 -18.70 -13.38 -19.47
CA SER A 182 -17.93 -12.20 -19.02
C SER A 182 -16.93 -12.53 -17.89
N LEU A 183 -16.90 -13.78 -17.42
CA LEU A 183 -15.95 -14.25 -16.38
C LEU A 183 -14.65 -14.80 -16.98
N THR A 184 -14.55 -14.92 -18.29
CA THR A 184 -13.40 -15.51 -18.98
C THR A 184 -12.87 -14.61 -20.09
N VAL A 185 -11.57 -14.71 -20.33
CA VAL A 185 -10.88 -13.98 -21.42
C VAL A 185 -10.90 -14.84 -22.68
N HIS A 186 -11.42 -14.28 -23.78
CA HIS A 186 -11.41 -14.95 -25.07
C HIS A 186 -10.08 -14.70 -25.78
N ARG A 187 -9.35 -15.76 -26.15
CA ARG A 187 -8.01 -15.67 -26.76
C ARG A 187 -8.05 -15.40 -28.28
N ASN A 188 -9.01 -15.99 -29.00
CA ASN A 188 -9.11 -15.88 -30.46
C ASN A 188 -9.97 -14.68 -30.87
N VAL A 189 -9.65 -13.49 -30.32
CA VAL A 189 -10.37 -12.25 -30.61
C VAL A 189 -9.37 -11.13 -30.88
N GLY A 190 -9.81 -10.07 -31.59
CA GLY A 190 -8.95 -8.92 -31.83
C GLY A 190 -8.50 -8.23 -30.53
N TRP A 191 -7.28 -7.65 -30.54
CA TRP A 191 -6.60 -7.00 -29.42
C TRP A 191 -7.50 -6.14 -28.51
N ARG A 192 -8.37 -5.32 -29.13
CA ARG A 192 -9.27 -4.42 -28.38
C ARG A 192 -10.31 -5.18 -27.54
N ARG A 193 -10.81 -6.29 -28.05
CA ARG A 193 -11.74 -7.14 -27.31
C ARG A 193 -11.00 -7.89 -26.23
N PHE A 194 -9.80 -8.39 -26.50
CA PHE A 194 -8.95 -9.05 -25.52
C PHE A 194 -8.69 -8.15 -24.31
N ILE A 195 -8.23 -6.89 -24.51
CA ILE A 195 -7.98 -5.95 -23.41
C ILE A 195 -9.24 -5.63 -22.61
N ARG A 196 -10.39 -5.48 -23.26
CA ARG A 196 -11.67 -5.26 -22.57
C ARG A 196 -12.09 -6.47 -21.75
N ASP A 197 -11.98 -7.67 -22.31
CA ASP A 197 -12.28 -8.92 -21.60
C ASP A 197 -11.33 -9.08 -20.41
N LEU A 198 -10.04 -8.79 -20.58
CA LEU A 198 -9.03 -8.82 -19.52
C LEU A 198 -9.35 -7.84 -18.38
N HIS A 199 -9.66 -6.57 -18.70
CA HIS A 199 -10.09 -5.58 -17.71
C HIS A 199 -11.34 -6.05 -16.94
N SER A 200 -12.34 -6.58 -17.63
CA SER A 200 -13.57 -7.08 -17.02
C SER A 200 -13.33 -8.27 -16.09
N VAL A 201 -12.49 -9.21 -16.52
CA VAL A 201 -12.18 -10.42 -15.76
C VAL A 201 -11.35 -10.10 -14.52
N ILE A 202 -10.30 -9.28 -14.67
CA ILE A 202 -9.50 -8.80 -13.52
C ILE A 202 -10.41 -8.07 -12.53
N GLY A 203 -11.25 -7.13 -13.01
CA GLY A 203 -12.15 -6.36 -12.17
C GLY A 203 -13.12 -7.23 -11.38
N PHE A 204 -13.70 -8.24 -12.02
CA PHE A 204 -14.63 -9.16 -11.37
C PHE A 204 -13.94 -10.01 -10.30
N TRP A 205 -12.86 -10.70 -10.65
CA TRP A 205 -12.18 -11.61 -9.73
C TRP A 205 -11.43 -10.90 -8.60
N SER A 206 -11.01 -9.65 -8.81
CA SER A 206 -10.40 -8.81 -7.77
C SER A 206 -11.41 -8.03 -6.93
N LEU A 207 -12.72 -8.09 -7.24
CA LEU A 207 -13.73 -7.20 -6.66
C LEU A 207 -13.73 -7.20 -5.13
N GLY A 208 -13.68 -8.37 -4.50
CA GLY A 208 -13.65 -8.49 -3.04
C GLY A 208 -12.44 -7.76 -2.44
N PHE A 209 -11.27 -7.91 -3.05
CA PHE A 209 -10.06 -7.22 -2.62
C PHE A 209 -10.11 -5.70 -2.92
N LEU A 210 -10.69 -5.28 -4.04
CA LEU A 210 -10.87 -3.85 -4.35
C LEU A 210 -11.77 -3.16 -3.31
N LEU A 211 -12.86 -3.80 -2.91
CA LEU A 211 -13.74 -3.30 -1.85
C LEU A 211 -13.04 -3.30 -0.50
N LEU A 212 -12.32 -4.37 -0.17
CA LEU A 212 -11.55 -4.47 1.05
C LEU A 212 -10.49 -3.37 1.13
N PHE A 213 -9.63 -3.23 0.11
CA PHE A 213 -8.56 -2.22 0.10
C PHE A 213 -9.10 -0.80 0.04
N GLY A 214 -10.20 -0.55 -0.68
CA GLY A 214 -10.85 0.76 -0.72
C GLY A 214 -11.42 1.15 0.64
N LEU A 215 -12.16 0.25 1.30
CA LEU A 215 -12.78 0.53 2.59
C LEU A 215 -11.74 0.63 3.72
N SER A 216 -10.83 -0.34 3.79
CA SER A 216 -9.79 -0.35 4.82
C SER A 216 -8.77 0.78 4.65
N GLY A 217 -8.40 1.11 3.40
CA GLY A 217 -7.53 2.25 3.11
C GLY A 217 -8.17 3.60 3.46
N ALA A 218 -9.48 3.75 3.24
CA ALA A 218 -10.24 4.92 3.67
C ALA A 218 -10.23 5.07 5.21
N TYR A 219 -10.44 3.96 5.92
CA TYR A 219 -10.34 3.93 7.38
C TYR A 219 -8.92 4.28 7.86
N LEU A 220 -7.89 3.61 7.35
CA LEU A 220 -6.51 3.84 7.77
C LEU A 220 -6.02 5.27 7.48
N GLY A 221 -6.50 5.87 6.39
CA GLY A 221 -6.18 7.25 6.04
C GLY A 221 -6.96 8.31 6.84
N ASN A 222 -8.21 8.03 7.19
CA ASN A 222 -9.11 8.93 7.93
C ASN A 222 -9.99 8.13 8.92
N PRO A 223 -9.47 7.73 10.10
CA PRO A 223 -10.19 6.84 11.01
C PRO A 223 -11.40 7.50 11.70
N GLN A 224 -11.36 8.82 11.93
CA GLN A 224 -12.38 9.51 12.74
C GLN A 224 -13.83 9.31 12.25
N PRO A 225 -14.17 9.46 10.94
CA PRO A 225 -15.55 9.24 10.49
C PRO A 225 -16.07 7.81 10.74
N PHE A 226 -15.17 6.83 10.72
CA PHE A 226 -15.52 5.42 11.01
C PHE A 226 -15.75 5.21 12.50
N GLN A 227 -14.95 5.84 13.36
CA GLN A 227 -15.11 5.81 14.80
C GLN A 227 -16.41 6.52 15.21
N ASP A 228 -16.69 7.71 14.66
CA ASP A 228 -17.92 8.44 14.91
C ASP A 228 -19.17 7.62 14.50
N LEU A 229 -19.07 6.88 13.39
CA LEU A 229 -20.14 5.98 12.94
C LEU A 229 -20.28 4.78 13.89
N ALA A 230 -19.17 4.19 14.33
CA ALA A 230 -19.15 3.08 15.28
C ALA A 230 -19.82 3.49 16.61
N ASP A 231 -19.50 4.68 17.12
CA ASP A 231 -20.07 5.22 18.36
C ASP A 231 -21.58 5.52 18.25
N ARG A 232 -22.07 5.84 17.05
CA ARG A 232 -23.52 5.98 16.79
C ARG A 232 -24.25 4.64 16.73
N ILE A 233 -23.60 3.59 16.20
CA ILE A 233 -24.18 2.24 16.07
C ILE A 233 -24.16 1.52 17.43
N GLU A 234 -23.03 1.56 18.11
CA GLU A 234 -22.80 0.91 19.40
C GLU A 234 -22.08 1.89 20.35
N PRO A 235 -22.83 2.73 21.11
CA PRO A 235 -22.22 3.70 22.01
C PRO A 235 -21.28 3.06 23.02
N SER A 236 -20.13 3.67 23.26
CA SER A 236 -19.16 3.21 24.26
C SER A 236 -19.69 3.49 25.66
N THR A 237 -19.76 2.45 26.49
CA THR A 237 -20.15 2.51 27.91
C THR A 237 -19.10 1.80 28.74
N ALA A 238 -19.11 2.06 30.06
CA ALA A 238 -18.20 1.36 30.99
C ALA A 238 -18.40 -0.18 30.96
N ALA A 239 -19.63 -0.63 30.68
CA ALA A 239 -19.96 -2.06 30.63
C ALA A 239 -19.47 -2.78 29.36
N ASN A 240 -19.31 -2.07 28.23
CA ASN A 240 -18.89 -2.67 26.94
C ASN A 240 -17.51 -2.20 26.45
N ALA A 241 -16.77 -1.46 27.26
CA ALA A 241 -15.43 -1.00 26.91
C ALA A 241 -14.51 -2.19 26.57
N GLY A 242 -13.96 -2.18 25.36
CA GLY A 242 -13.05 -3.22 24.87
C GLY A 242 -13.69 -4.48 24.27
N ILE A 243 -15.04 -4.60 24.29
CA ILE A 243 -15.77 -5.77 23.75
C ILE A 243 -16.83 -5.42 22.70
N ARG A 244 -16.86 -4.16 22.23
CA ARG A 244 -17.83 -3.73 21.20
C ARG A 244 -17.61 -4.49 19.88
N THR A 245 -18.71 -4.94 19.28
CA THR A 245 -18.68 -5.66 17.99
C THR A 245 -18.13 -4.78 16.87
N VAL A 246 -18.47 -3.47 16.89
CA VAL A 246 -17.99 -2.50 15.89
C VAL A 246 -16.46 -2.31 15.96
N ASP A 247 -15.86 -2.34 17.16
CA ASP A 247 -14.41 -2.24 17.33
C ASP A 247 -13.70 -3.47 16.77
N GLN A 248 -14.29 -4.65 16.97
CA GLN A 248 -13.76 -5.89 16.36
C GLN A 248 -13.87 -5.86 14.84
N MET A 249 -14.96 -5.34 14.27
CA MET A 249 -15.09 -5.18 12.82
C MET A 249 -14.02 -4.23 12.25
N ILE A 250 -13.79 -3.09 12.90
CA ILE A 250 -12.76 -2.11 12.52
C ILE A 250 -11.36 -2.73 12.66
N TYR A 251 -11.10 -3.46 13.74
CA TYR A 251 -9.85 -4.19 13.94
C TYR A 251 -9.57 -5.16 12.78
N TRP A 252 -10.53 -6.03 12.45
CA TRP A 252 -10.38 -6.97 11.35
C TRP A 252 -10.25 -6.28 9.99
N LEU A 253 -10.99 -5.18 9.76
CA LEU A 253 -10.86 -4.40 8.53
C LEU A 253 -9.44 -3.88 8.34
N ALA A 254 -8.79 -3.40 9.40
CA ALA A 254 -7.40 -2.95 9.36
C ALA A 254 -6.44 -4.12 9.10
N TYR A 255 -6.56 -5.24 9.81
CA TYR A 255 -5.65 -6.38 9.65
C TYR A 255 -5.81 -7.10 8.31
N LEU A 256 -7.02 -7.19 7.78
CA LEU A 256 -7.27 -7.73 6.44
C LEU A 256 -6.66 -6.86 5.34
N HIS A 257 -6.50 -5.54 5.55
CA HIS A 257 -5.74 -4.71 4.63
C HIS A 257 -4.31 -5.22 4.44
N PHE A 258 -3.64 -5.55 5.53
CA PHE A 258 -2.27 -6.06 5.52
C PHE A 258 -2.18 -7.55 5.15
N GLY A 259 -3.29 -8.29 5.24
CA GLY A 259 -3.32 -9.76 5.09
C GLY A 259 -2.59 -10.51 6.20
N ARG A 260 -2.31 -9.87 7.34
CA ARG A 260 -1.56 -10.48 8.44
C ARG A 260 -1.86 -9.85 9.80
N VAL A 261 -1.66 -10.66 10.86
CA VAL A 261 -1.69 -10.27 12.26
C VAL A 261 -0.36 -10.68 12.90
N ASN A 262 0.28 -9.78 13.64
CA ASN A 262 1.57 -10.02 14.29
C ASN A 262 2.66 -10.58 13.35
N GLY A 263 2.65 -10.14 12.08
CA GLY A 263 3.62 -10.56 11.08
C GLY A 263 3.35 -11.90 10.41
N ILE A 264 2.25 -12.58 10.75
CA ILE A 264 1.83 -13.87 10.21
C ILE A 264 0.58 -13.67 9.33
N GLY A 265 0.54 -14.32 8.17
CA GLY A 265 -0.58 -14.25 7.24
C GLY A 265 -1.88 -14.82 7.82
N ILE A 266 -3.00 -14.16 7.54
CA ILE A 266 -4.33 -14.62 7.95
C ILE A 266 -4.84 -15.60 6.86
N PRO A 267 -5.28 -16.81 7.22
CA PRO A 267 -5.65 -17.38 8.55
C PRO A 267 -4.58 -18.29 9.20
N CYS A 268 -3.31 -18.05 9.03
CA CYS A 268 -2.23 -18.96 9.42
C CYS A 268 -1.92 -18.89 10.92
N ASN A 269 -1.48 -20.01 11.49
CA ASN A 269 -1.12 -20.10 12.91
C ASN A 269 0.39 -19.91 13.17
N GLY A 270 1.19 -19.69 12.10
CA GLY A 270 2.64 -19.54 12.21
C GLY A 270 3.31 -19.33 10.84
N PRO A 271 4.62 -19.09 10.82
CA PRO A 271 5.37 -19.00 9.57
C PRO A 271 5.37 -20.35 8.85
N GLY A 272 5.44 -20.34 7.51
CA GLY A 272 5.47 -21.54 6.68
C GLY A 272 4.70 -21.38 5.36
N PHE A 273 4.26 -22.49 4.79
CA PHE A 273 3.59 -22.50 3.49
C PHE A 273 2.31 -21.63 3.48
N CYS A 274 1.49 -21.72 4.54
CA CYS A 274 0.26 -20.92 4.65
C CYS A 274 0.57 -19.42 4.64
N ASP A 275 1.54 -18.96 5.43
CA ASP A 275 1.97 -17.54 5.48
C ASP A 275 2.48 -17.07 4.12
N SER A 276 3.31 -17.87 3.46
CA SER A 276 3.81 -17.57 2.11
C SER A 276 2.70 -17.52 1.07
N ALA A 277 1.75 -18.45 1.11
CA ALA A 277 0.60 -18.47 0.22
C ALA A 277 -0.30 -17.23 0.43
N THR A 278 -0.54 -16.83 1.68
CA THR A 278 -1.29 -15.60 1.99
C THR A 278 -0.60 -14.37 1.40
N LYS A 279 0.71 -14.24 1.57
CA LYS A 279 1.49 -13.14 0.99
C LYS A 279 1.36 -13.09 -0.54
N LEU A 280 1.45 -14.24 -1.20
CA LEU A 280 1.28 -14.33 -2.65
C LEU A 280 -0.13 -13.91 -3.09
N VAL A 281 -1.17 -14.33 -2.37
CA VAL A 281 -2.57 -13.96 -2.66
C VAL A 281 -2.76 -12.45 -2.51
N TRP A 282 -2.32 -11.86 -1.38
CA TRP A 282 -2.44 -10.42 -1.15
C TRP A 282 -1.63 -9.59 -2.15
N SER A 283 -0.41 -10.00 -2.47
CA SER A 283 0.42 -9.34 -3.47
C SER A 283 -0.20 -9.42 -4.87
N PHE A 284 -0.70 -10.60 -5.26
CA PHE A 284 -1.37 -10.81 -6.56
C PHE A 284 -2.62 -9.94 -6.72
N PHE A 285 -3.53 -9.98 -5.75
CA PHE A 285 -4.73 -9.14 -5.80
C PHE A 285 -4.44 -7.66 -5.52
N GLY A 286 -3.39 -7.36 -4.77
CA GLY A 286 -2.87 -6.00 -4.59
C GLY A 286 -2.42 -5.36 -5.91
N LEU A 287 -1.92 -6.13 -6.87
CA LEU A 287 -1.59 -5.67 -8.22
C LEU A 287 -2.82 -5.51 -9.13
N GLY A 288 -3.98 -6.02 -8.73
CA GLY A 288 -5.23 -5.90 -9.49
C GLY A 288 -5.58 -4.47 -9.90
N PRO A 289 -5.61 -3.49 -8.97
CA PRO A 289 -5.89 -2.08 -9.29
C PRO A 289 -4.90 -1.49 -10.32
N ALA A 290 -3.61 -1.84 -10.24
CA ALA A 290 -2.59 -1.41 -11.21
C ALA A 290 -2.90 -1.97 -12.61
N ALA A 291 -3.20 -3.26 -12.71
CA ALA A 291 -3.58 -3.91 -13.96
C ALA A 291 -4.87 -3.33 -14.56
N LEU A 292 -5.85 -3.00 -13.71
CA LEU A 292 -7.09 -2.33 -14.12
C LEU A 292 -6.83 -0.92 -14.66
N PHE A 293 -5.95 -0.14 -14.03
CA PHE A 293 -5.57 1.16 -14.55
C PHE A 293 -4.90 1.05 -15.92
N VAL A 294 -3.88 0.20 -16.05
CA VAL A 294 -3.16 0.02 -17.32
C VAL A 294 -4.12 -0.41 -18.44
N THR A 295 -4.95 -1.43 -18.20
CA THR A 295 -5.93 -1.89 -19.20
C THR A 295 -6.98 -0.84 -19.52
N GLY A 296 -7.41 -0.05 -18.51
CA GLY A 296 -8.32 1.09 -18.68
C GLY A 296 -7.75 2.19 -19.58
N VAL A 297 -6.50 2.59 -19.33
CA VAL A 297 -5.77 3.57 -20.18
C VAL A 297 -5.64 3.05 -21.61
N VAL A 298 -5.24 1.79 -21.81
CA VAL A 298 -5.13 1.18 -23.14
C VAL A 298 -6.48 1.21 -23.88
N MET A 299 -7.59 0.90 -23.18
CA MET A 299 -8.93 0.99 -23.78
C MET A 299 -9.30 2.43 -24.17
N TRP A 300 -8.99 3.39 -23.32
CA TRP A 300 -9.23 4.81 -23.59
C TRP A 300 -8.40 5.30 -24.79
N CYS A 301 -7.11 5.02 -24.82
CA CYS A 301 -6.23 5.35 -25.95
C CYS A 301 -6.74 4.75 -27.28
N ASN A 302 -7.12 3.47 -27.28
CA ASN A 302 -7.68 2.80 -28.45
C ASN A 302 -8.96 3.47 -28.96
N ARG A 303 -9.78 4.05 -28.06
CA ARG A 303 -11.01 4.77 -28.41
C ARG A 303 -10.71 6.15 -29.02
N VAL A 304 -9.76 6.90 -28.43
CA VAL A 304 -9.39 8.26 -28.87
C VAL A 304 -8.67 8.22 -30.22
N VAL A 305 -7.66 7.36 -30.37
CA VAL A 305 -6.90 7.19 -31.62
C VAL A 305 -7.82 6.84 -32.77
N ARG A 306 -8.79 5.94 -32.56
CA ARG A 306 -9.77 5.58 -33.61
C ARG A 306 -10.63 6.76 -34.07
N LYS A 307 -11.02 7.66 -33.13
CA LYS A 307 -11.78 8.85 -33.49
C LYS A 307 -10.96 9.81 -34.34
N LYS A 308 -9.69 10.04 -33.98
CA LYS A 308 -8.78 10.91 -34.73
C LYS A 308 -8.51 10.37 -36.16
N LEU A 309 -8.21 9.07 -36.27
CA LEU A 309 -7.98 8.42 -37.57
C LEU A 309 -9.20 8.41 -38.50
N ARG A 310 -10.42 8.39 -37.93
CA ARG A 310 -11.65 8.53 -38.75
C ARG A 310 -11.88 9.96 -39.22
N ALA A 311 -11.61 10.94 -38.35
CA ALA A 311 -11.75 12.35 -38.68
C ALA A 311 -10.72 12.83 -39.71
N SER A 312 -9.50 12.23 -39.77
CA SER A 312 -8.49 12.55 -40.77
C SER A 312 -8.71 11.89 -42.16
N ARG A 313 -9.72 11.01 -42.28
CA ARG A 313 -10.06 10.33 -43.54
C ARG A 313 -11.33 10.90 -44.19
N GLN A 314 -11.99 11.88 -43.55
CA GLN A 314 -13.10 12.68 -44.07
C GLN A 314 -12.59 14.07 -44.43
#